data_fc5f4fc7bdcc3f2508bea8b760dfa6e9
#
_entry.id   fc5f4fc7bdcc3f2508bea8b760dfa6e9
#
_cell.length_a   1.000
_cell.length_b   1.000
_cell.length_c   1.000
_cell.angle_alpha   90.00
_cell.angle_beta   90.00
_cell.angle_gamma   90.00
#
_symmetry.space_group_name_H-M   'P 1'
#
loop_
_entity.id
_entity.type
_entity.pdbx_description
1 polymer ?
#
loop_
_entity_poly.entity_id
_entity_poly.type
_entity_poly.pdbx_seq_one_letter_code
_entity_poly.pdbx_strand_id
1 'polypeptide(L)'
;NYDTQALAKELHEKYYVGWANVKLPHKFKIGIGGCPNSCMKPSLNDFGIEGHRVPIFDEDTCRGCKVCMVEKSCPSKAAHVENGKLHIDEKCLACGVCTGKCPFKAVRHESPVVYRIYVGGTWGKQTRMGTPLSRFVTRAEIEPLLEKTMLWFKENAMPKERLGKAIDRLGIEKFEHDVF
;
A
#
# COMPACT_ATOMS: atom_id res chain seq x y z
N ASN A 1 -3.67 -0.91 -10.47
CA ASN A 1 -3.70 -2.31 -10.04
C ASN A 1 -5.11 -2.78 -9.68
N TYR A 2 -6.00 -1.89 -9.24
CA TYR A 2 -7.38 -2.18 -8.83
C TYR A 2 -8.28 -0.95 -9.02
N ASP A 3 -9.59 -1.11 -8.87
CA ASP A 3 -10.56 -0.02 -8.93
C ASP A 3 -10.54 0.80 -7.63
N THR A 4 -9.81 1.91 -7.67
CA THR A 4 -9.67 2.83 -6.53
C THR A 4 -10.95 3.62 -6.25
N GLN A 5 -11.77 3.87 -7.27
CA GLN A 5 -13.01 4.64 -7.12
C GLN A 5 -14.09 3.82 -6.44
N ALA A 6 -14.21 2.52 -6.80
CA ALA A 6 -15.13 1.61 -6.12
C ALA A 6 -14.80 1.51 -4.63
N LEU A 7 -13.51 1.30 -4.28
CA LEU A 7 -13.08 1.28 -2.89
C LEU A 7 -13.34 2.61 -2.18
N ALA A 8 -13.10 3.75 -2.85
CA ALA A 8 -13.33 5.06 -2.26
C ALA A 8 -14.81 5.30 -1.93
N LYS A 9 -15.72 4.91 -2.84
CA LYS A 9 -17.18 5.00 -2.59
C LYS A 9 -17.61 4.16 -1.40
N GLU A 10 -17.18 2.91 -1.36
CA GLU A 10 -17.51 1.97 -0.30
C GLU A 10 -17.06 2.49 1.08
N LEU A 11 -15.81 2.93 1.19
CA LEU A 11 -15.29 3.49 2.45
C LEU A 11 -15.97 4.83 2.80
N HIS A 12 -16.34 5.65 1.80
CA HIS A 12 -17.07 6.88 2.03
C HIS A 12 -18.46 6.62 2.60
N GLU A 13 -19.23 5.73 1.97
CA GLU A 13 -20.58 5.38 2.43
C GLU A 13 -20.55 4.81 3.85
N LYS A 14 -19.61 3.92 4.12
CA LYS A 14 -19.51 3.27 5.43
C LYS A 14 -19.03 4.21 6.54
N TYR A 15 -17.95 4.95 6.31
CA TYR A 15 -17.25 5.68 7.38
C TYR A 15 -17.53 7.19 7.39
N TYR A 16 -17.78 7.82 6.25
CA TYR A 16 -18.13 9.23 6.24
C TYR A 16 -19.63 9.44 6.50
N VAL A 17 -20.47 8.66 5.81
CA VAL A 17 -21.92 8.74 5.97
C VAL A 17 -22.38 7.94 7.20
N GLY A 18 -22.00 6.66 7.28
CA GLY A 18 -22.45 5.75 8.32
C GLY A 18 -21.95 6.10 9.74
N TRP A 19 -20.73 6.65 9.83
CA TRP A 19 -20.11 7.05 11.10
C TRP A 19 -20.19 8.57 11.37
N ALA A 20 -21.13 9.28 10.76
CA ALA A 20 -21.25 10.74 10.88
C ALA A 20 -21.30 11.23 12.35
N ASN A 21 -21.80 10.42 13.28
CA ASN A 21 -21.89 10.73 14.70
C ASN A 21 -20.64 10.34 15.52
N VAL A 22 -19.65 9.69 14.91
CA VAL A 22 -18.41 9.29 15.58
C VAL A 22 -17.47 10.47 15.66
N LYS A 23 -17.18 10.95 16.87
CA LYS A 23 -16.22 12.02 17.11
C LYS A 23 -14.83 11.44 17.34
N LEU A 24 -13.87 11.83 16.49
CA LEU A 24 -12.46 11.52 16.63
C LEU A 24 -11.72 12.70 17.28
N PRO A 25 -10.56 12.48 17.94
CA PRO A 25 -9.76 13.54 18.56
C PRO A 25 -9.35 14.66 17.61
N HIS A 26 -9.14 14.33 16.34
CA HIS A 26 -8.85 15.26 15.24
C HIS A 26 -9.38 14.71 13.92
N LYS A 27 -9.30 15.52 12.84
CA LYS A 27 -9.65 15.06 11.49
C LYS A 27 -8.86 13.80 11.12
N PHE A 28 -9.51 12.91 10.41
CA PHE A 28 -8.94 11.68 9.88
C PHE A 28 -9.12 11.66 8.35
N LYS A 29 -8.06 11.40 7.61
CA LYS A 29 -8.07 11.40 6.16
C LYS A 29 -7.65 10.03 5.63
N ILE A 30 -8.40 9.51 4.66
CA ILE A 30 -8.09 8.29 3.94
C ILE A 30 -7.57 8.66 2.55
N GLY A 31 -6.41 8.14 2.18
CA GLY A 31 -5.82 8.31 0.85
C GLY A 31 -5.76 6.97 0.12
N ILE A 32 -6.23 6.92 -1.13
CA ILE A 32 -6.31 5.67 -1.90
C ILE A 32 -5.48 5.83 -3.18
N GLY A 33 -4.42 5.03 -3.31
CA GLY A 33 -3.53 4.97 -4.47
C GLY A 33 -3.60 3.62 -5.18
N GLY A 34 -3.65 3.65 -6.50
CA GLY A 34 -3.82 2.44 -7.33
C GLY A 34 -2.54 1.62 -7.49
N CYS A 35 -1.37 2.22 -7.30
CA CYS A 35 -0.06 1.58 -7.49
C CYS A 35 1.06 2.37 -6.81
N PRO A 36 2.28 1.80 -6.70
CA PRO A 36 3.46 2.45 -6.08
C PRO A 36 3.98 3.71 -6.80
N ASN A 37 3.45 4.08 -7.96
CA ASN A 37 3.71 5.42 -8.52
C ASN A 37 3.17 6.54 -7.62
N SER A 38 2.28 6.20 -6.71
CA SER A 38 1.85 7.04 -5.59
C SER A 38 1.37 8.44 -5.97
N CYS A 39 0.74 8.60 -7.16
CA CYS A 39 0.28 9.89 -7.69
C CYS A 39 -0.65 10.64 -6.71
N MET A 40 -1.48 9.89 -5.97
CA MET A 40 -2.38 10.43 -4.94
C MET A 40 -1.73 10.57 -3.57
N LYS A 41 -0.44 10.19 -3.45
CA LYS A 41 0.35 10.27 -2.22
C LYS A 41 -0.40 9.72 -0.99
N PRO A 42 -0.84 8.45 -1.01
CA PRO A 42 -1.59 7.87 0.11
C PRO A 42 -0.81 7.95 1.43
N SER A 43 0.51 7.86 1.39
CA SER A 43 1.40 8.01 2.55
C SER A 43 1.34 9.39 3.24
N LEU A 44 0.69 10.40 2.66
CA LEU A 44 0.49 11.71 3.29
C LEU A 44 -0.89 11.85 3.95
N ASN A 45 -1.58 10.76 4.19
CA ASN A 45 -2.89 10.71 4.83
C ASN A 45 -2.83 9.90 6.14
N ASP A 46 -3.80 10.10 7.03
CA ASP A 46 -3.85 9.38 8.30
C ASP A 46 -3.94 7.86 8.09
N PHE A 47 -4.65 7.44 7.05
CA PHE A 47 -4.70 6.06 6.59
C PHE A 47 -4.52 6.03 5.07
N GLY A 48 -3.39 5.55 4.62
CA GLY A 48 -3.03 5.46 3.19
C GLY A 48 -3.12 4.03 2.68
N ILE A 49 -3.79 3.82 1.57
CA ILE A 49 -3.96 2.51 0.92
C ILE A 49 -3.25 2.57 -0.43
N GLU A 50 -2.30 1.69 -0.68
CA GLU A 50 -1.57 1.62 -1.94
C GLU A 50 -1.57 0.20 -2.49
N GLY A 51 -2.08 0.01 -3.71
CA GLY A 51 -2.21 -1.30 -4.34
C GLY A 51 -0.92 -1.79 -4.97
N HIS A 52 -0.55 -3.03 -4.69
CA HIS A 52 0.66 -3.69 -5.19
C HIS A 52 0.34 -4.98 -5.93
N ARG A 53 1.19 -5.34 -6.90
CA ARG A 53 1.20 -6.62 -7.59
C ARG A 53 2.58 -7.24 -7.50
N VAL A 54 2.72 -8.25 -6.65
CA VAL A 54 3.98 -8.98 -6.49
C VAL A 54 4.19 -9.89 -7.71
N PRO A 55 5.30 -9.76 -8.45
CA PRO A 55 5.57 -10.63 -9.58
C PRO A 55 5.91 -12.05 -9.10
N ILE A 56 5.40 -13.04 -9.82
CA ILE A 56 5.80 -14.44 -9.68
C ILE A 56 6.69 -14.77 -10.87
N PHE A 57 7.93 -15.16 -10.62
CA PHE A 57 8.90 -15.53 -11.64
C PHE A 57 9.06 -17.05 -11.70
N ASP A 58 8.96 -17.57 -12.92
CA ASP A 58 9.15 -18.99 -13.24
C ASP A 58 10.43 -19.11 -14.08
N GLU A 59 11.48 -19.60 -13.43
CA GLU A 59 12.81 -19.72 -14.04
C GLU A 59 12.84 -20.74 -15.18
N ASP A 60 12.09 -21.83 -15.08
CA ASP A 60 12.04 -22.89 -16.08
C ASP A 60 11.41 -22.42 -17.40
N THR A 61 10.43 -21.54 -17.29
CA THR A 61 9.76 -20.92 -18.43
C THR A 61 10.61 -19.80 -19.05
N CYS A 62 11.61 -19.27 -18.34
CA CYS A 62 12.47 -18.21 -18.86
C CYS A 62 13.40 -18.69 -19.96
N ARG A 63 13.33 -18.06 -21.14
CA ARG A 63 14.10 -18.44 -22.35
C ARG A 63 15.43 -17.70 -22.50
N GLY A 64 15.82 -16.83 -21.57
CA GLY A 64 17.08 -16.09 -21.65
C GLY A 64 17.19 -15.21 -22.89
N CYS A 65 16.20 -14.35 -23.12
CA CYS A 65 16.12 -13.51 -24.30
C CYS A 65 17.31 -12.54 -24.38
N LYS A 66 17.90 -12.33 -25.59
CA LYS A 66 18.91 -11.28 -25.81
C LYS A 66 18.45 -9.88 -25.40
N VAL A 67 17.15 -9.61 -25.54
CA VAL A 67 16.49 -8.39 -25.07
C VAL A 67 15.31 -8.80 -24.22
N CYS A 68 15.42 -8.61 -22.90
CA CYS A 68 14.35 -8.92 -21.98
C CYS A 68 13.39 -7.72 -21.83
N MET A 69 12.14 -7.92 -22.24
CA MET A 69 11.12 -6.85 -22.16
C MET A 69 10.71 -6.55 -20.71
N VAL A 70 10.85 -7.51 -19.80
CA VAL A 70 10.59 -7.31 -18.37
C VAL A 70 11.64 -6.37 -17.78
N GLU A 71 12.93 -6.66 -17.99
CA GLU A 71 14.04 -5.80 -17.58
C GLU A 71 13.90 -4.39 -18.16
N LYS A 72 13.66 -4.29 -19.48
CA LYS A 72 13.56 -3.00 -20.18
C LYS A 72 12.40 -2.15 -19.67
N SER A 73 11.30 -2.77 -19.20
CA SER A 73 10.13 -2.06 -18.70
C SER A 73 10.15 -1.77 -17.21
N CYS A 74 11.10 -2.33 -16.45
CA CYS A 74 11.16 -2.18 -15.00
C CYS A 74 11.56 -0.75 -14.58
N PRO A 75 10.69 0.02 -13.92
CA PRO A 75 10.99 1.41 -13.56
C PRO A 75 12.02 1.53 -12.43
N SER A 76 12.09 0.55 -11.52
CA SER A 76 13.06 0.50 -10.42
C SER A 76 14.35 -0.21 -10.79
N LYS A 77 14.43 -0.78 -12.02
CA LYS A 77 15.56 -1.62 -12.47
C LYS A 77 15.84 -2.84 -11.57
N ALA A 78 14.84 -3.24 -10.77
CA ALA A 78 14.91 -4.45 -9.95
C ALA A 78 14.91 -5.74 -10.79
N ALA A 79 14.33 -5.68 -12.00
CA ALA A 79 14.37 -6.80 -12.94
C ALA A 79 15.55 -6.61 -13.88
N HIS A 80 16.48 -7.57 -13.88
CA HIS A 80 17.69 -7.57 -14.71
C HIS A 80 18.01 -8.98 -15.19
N VAL A 81 18.75 -9.08 -16.30
CA VAL A 81 19.21 -10.38 -16.83
C VAL A 81 20.65 -10.62 -16.39
N GLU A 82 20.86 -11.75 -15.73
CA GLU A 82 22.16 -12.23 -15.32
C GLU A 82 22.31 -13.70 -15.71
N ASN A 83 23.47 -14.08 -16.27
CA ASN A 83 23.75 -15.44 -16.75
C ASN A 83 22.66 -16.02 -17.69
N GLY A 84 22.05 -15.17 -18.52
CA GLY A 84 21.00 -15.58 -19.46
C GLY A 84 19.64 -15.87 -18.83
N LYS A 85 19.42 -15.50 -17.58
CA LYS A 85 18.13 -15.62 -16.89
C LYS A 85 17.71 -14.28 -16.29
N LEU A 86 16.40 -14.07 -16.17
CA LEU A 86 15.85 -12.92 -15.47
C LEU A 86 15.99 -13.10 -13.95
N HIS A 87 16.41 -12.06 -13.27
CA HIS A 87 16.40 -11.95 -11.81
C HIS A 87 15.54 -10.76 -11.41
N ILE A 88 14.84 -10.87 -10.28
CA ILE A 88 14.05 -9.78 -9.69
C ILE A 88 14.52 -9.63 -8.24
N ASP A 89 15.18 -8.53 -7.96
CA ASP A 89 15.78 -8.26 -6.66
C ASP A 89 14.83 -7.51 -5.68
N GLU A 90 15.33 -7.23 -4.48
CA GLU A 90 14.62 -6.56 -3.39
C GLU A 90 14.18 -5.12 -3.69
N LYS A 91 14.76 -4.48 -4.72
CA LYS A 91 14.34 -3.14 -5.18
C LYS A 91 13.00 -3.17 -5.91
N CYS A 92 12.38 -4.36 -6.04
CA CYS A 92 11.09 -4.52 -6.69
C CYS A 92 10.00 -3.78 -5.94
N LEU A 93 9.41 -2.78 -6.59
CA LEU A 93 8.30 -1.99 -6.03
C LEU A 93 6.95 -2.73 -6.06
N ALA A 94 6.89 -3.95 -6.59
CA ALA A 94 5.64 -4.67 -6.82
C ALA A 94 4.59 -3.82 -7.58
N CYS A 95 5.04 -3.02 -8.56
CA CYS A 95 4.19 -2.05 -9.27
C CYS A 95 3.30 -2.68 -10.36
N GLY A 96 3.57 -3.93 -10.76
CA GLY A 96 2.82 -4.65 -11.77
C GLY A 96 3.13 -4.27 -13.22
N VAL A 97 4.10 -3.38 -13.50
CA VAL A 97 4.45 -2.95 -14.87
C VAL A 97 4.97 -4.11 -15.73
N CYS A 98 5.64 -5.08 -15.13
CA CYS A 98 6.17 -6.26 -15.82
C CYS A 98 5.09 -7.27 -16.27
N THR A 99 3.83 -7.09 -15.80
CA THR A 99 2.70 -7.95 -16.21
C THR A 99 2.53 -7.93 -17.72
N GLY A 100 2.50 -9.12 -18.32
CA GLY A 100 2.29 -9.27 -19.76
C GLY A 100 3.48 -8.81 -20.64
N LYS A 101 4.61 -8.43 -20.05
CA LYS A 101 5.80 -8.04 -20.83
C LYS A 101 6.64 -9.24 -21.30
N CYS A 102 6.56 -10.37 -20.59
CA CYS A 102 7.21 -11.58 -21.02
C CYS A 102 6.34 -12.35 -22.03
N PRO A 103 6.77 -12.52 -23.30
CA PRO A 103 5.97 -13.25 -24.29
C PRO A 103 5.85 -14.75 -23.96
N PHE A 104 6.77 -15.28 -23.17
CA PHE A 104 6.76 -16.67 -22.71
C PHE A 104 6.03 -16.86 -21.37
N LYS A 105 5.46 -15.79 -20.78
CA LYS A 105 4.76 -15.82 -19.50
C LYS A 105 5.61 -16.29 -18.30
N ALA A 106 6.94 -16.15 -18.40
CA ALA A 106 7.83 -16.47 -17.27
C ALA A 106 7.64 -15.52 -16.07
N VAL A 107 7.09 -14.32 -16.30
CA VAL A 107 6.65 -13.43 -15.20
C VAL A 107 5.13 -13.33 -15.23
N ARG A 108 4.52 -13.74 -14.13
CA ARG A 108 3.07 -13.80 -13.96
C ARG A 108 2.64 -12.98 -12.75
N HIS A 109 1.39 -12.59 -12.72
CA HIS A 109 0.70 -11.94 -11.60
C HIS A 109 -0.60 -12.69 -11.34
N GLU A 110 -0.48 -13.89 -10.88
CA GLU A 110 -1.64 -14.72 -10.50
C GLU A 110 -2.13 -14.40 -9.08
N SER A 111 -1.31 -13.68 -8.32
CA SER A 111 -1.72 -13.25 -6.99
C SER A 111 -2.75 -12.14 -7.06
N PRO A 112 -3.74 -12.12 -6.16
CA PRO A 112 -4.61 -10.96 -6.00
C PRO A 112 -3.78 -9.73 -5.67
N VAL A 113 -4.32 -8.55 -5.94
CA VAL A 113 -3.73 -7.28 -5.49
C VAL A 113 -3.58 -7.34 -3.98
N VAL A 114 -2.39 -7.00 -3.49
CA VAL A 114 -2.10 -6.79 -2.07
C VAL A 114 -1.94 -5.30 -1.80
N TYR A 115 -2.11 -4.89 -0.56
CA TYR A 115 -2.14 -3.47 -0.23
C TYR A 115 -1.09 -3.15 0.83
N ARG A 116 -0.28 -2.13 0.54
CA ARG A 116 0.56 -1.47 1.53
C ARG A 116 -0.29 -0.43 2.24
N ILE A 117 -0.34 -0.50 3.55
CA ILE A 117 -1.04 0.48 4.38
C ILE A 117 0.00 1.41 5.01
N TYR A 118 -0.25 2.70 4.92
CA TYR A 118 0.50 3.75 5.60
C TYR A 118 -0.37 4.38 6.67
N VAL A 119 0.19 4.63 7.85
CA VAL A 119 -0.55 5.22 8.96
C VAL A 119 0.10 6.50 9.49
N GLY A 120 -0.71 7.45 9.90
CA GLY A 120 -0.27 8.68 10.55
C GLY A 120 0.36 9.74 9.64
N GLY A 121 0.16 9.65 8.32
CA GLY A 121 0.62 10.67 7.39
C GLY A 121 -0.15 11.99 7.53
N THR A 122 0.53 13.11 7.27
CA THR A 122 -0.07 14.44 7.23
C THR A 122 0.55 15.30 6.15
N TRP A 123 -0.28 16.16 5.54
CA TRP A 123 0.15 17.17 4.58
C TRP A 123 -0.36 18.55 4.99
N GLY A 124 0.49 19.55 4.94
CA GLY A 124 0.16 20.93 5.27
C GLY A 124 1.32 21.67 5.94
N LYS A 125 1.03 22.54 6.93
CA LYS A 125 2.07 23.29 7.66
C LYS A 125 3.13 22.39 8.31
N GLN A 126 2.73 21.21 8.73
CA GLN A 126 3.63 20.16 9.20
C GLN A 126 3.38 18.92 8.35
N THR A 127 4.38 18.49 7.61
CA THR A 127 4.34 17.29 6.78
C THR A 127 4.97 16.13 7.55
N ARG A 128 4.27 15.01 7.58
CA ARG A 128 4.77 13.73 8.08
C ARG A 128 4.44 12.65 7.06
N MET A 129 5.43 11.89 6.66
CA MET A 129 5.20 10.66 5.89
C MET A 129 4.57 9.63 6.82
N GLY A 130 3.51 8.99 6.37
CA GLY A 130 2.91 7.86 7.05
C GLY A 130 3.89 6.71 7.15
N THR A 131 3.87 6.02 8.28
CA THR A 131 4.67 4.82 8.50
C THR A 131 4.01 3.65 7.77
N PRO A 132 4.71 2.92 6.89
CA PRO A 132 4.17 1.72 6.29
C PRO A 132 4.04 0.64 7.36
N LEU A 133 2.93 -0.10 7.36
CA LEU A 133 2.78 -1.27 8.23
C LEU A 133 3.72 -2.40 7.81
N SER A 134 4.07 -3.26 8.75
CA SER A 134 5.09 -4.30 8.60
C SER A 134 4.79 -5.32 7.49
N ARG A 135 3.52 -5.54 7.16
CA ARG A 135 3.10 -6.49 6.13
C ARG A 135 2.13 -5.89 5.11
N PHE A 136 2.02 -6.53 3.97
CA PHE A 136 0.90 -6.30 3.05
C PHE A 136 -0.39 -6.90 3.63
N VAL A 137 -1.52 -6.29 3.29
CA VAL A 137 -2.85 -6.79 3.64
C VAL A 137 -3.63 -7.16 2.38
N THR A 138 -4.62 -8.02 2.54
CA THR A 138 -5.59 -8.39 1.51
C THR A 138 -6.70 -7.37 1.41
N ARG A 139 -7.52 -7.44 0.35
CA ARG A 139 -8.70 -6.57 0.19
C ARG A 139 -9.68 -6.68 1.38
N ALA A 140 -9.89 -7.90 1.87
CA ALA A 140 -10.82 -8.17 2.97
C ALA A 140 -10.34 -7.60 4.32
N GLU A 141 -9.02 -7.41 4.49
CA GLU A 141 -8.44 -6.88 5.72
C GLU A 141 -8.48 -5.34 5.79
N ILE A 142 -8.68 -4.62 4.66
CA ILE A 142 -8.63 -3.15 4.64
C ILE A 142 -9.65 -2.54 5.58
N GLU A 143 -10.92 -2.95 5.50
CA GLU A 143 -11.98 -2.37 6.31
C GLU A 143 -11.83 -2.65 7.80
N PRO A 144 -11.63 -3.91 8.23
CA PRO A 144 -11.40 -4.19 9.64
C PRO A 144 -10.20 -3.43 10.21
N LEU A 145 -9.12 -3.31 9.44
CA LEU A 145 -7.92 -2.60 9.85
C LEU A 145 -8.16 -1.08 9.96
N LEU A 146 -8.90 -0.49 9.01
CA LEU A 146 -9.29 0.92 9.06
C LEU A 146 -10.16 1.21 10.28
N GLU A 147 -11.15 0.36 10.57
CA GLU A 147 -12.03 0.49 11.72
C GLU A 147 -11.24 0.42 13.03
N LYS A 148 -10.41 -0.60 13.20
CA LYS A 148 -9.53 -0.72 14.37
C LYS A 148 -8.59 0.49 14.51
N THR A 149 -8.04 1.01 13.39
CA THR A 149 -7.21 2.21 13.39
C THR A 149 -7.97 3.44 13.90
N MET A 150 -9.21 3.65 13.46
CA MET A 150 -10.03 4.77 13.93
C MET A 150 -10.42 4.63 15.40
N LEU A 151 -10.75 3.42 15.85
CA LEU A 151 -11.05 3.15 17.26
C LEU A 151 -9.80 3.34 18.13
N TRP A 152 -8.66 2.80 17.73
CA TRP A 152 -7.38 3.02 18.39
C TRP A 152 -7.05 4.52 18.50
N PHE A 153 -7.25 5.27 17.42
CA PHE A 153 -7.07 6.72 17.41
C PHE A 153 -7.99 7.43 18.41
N LYS A 154 -9.25 7.04 18.47
CA LYS A 154 -10.22 7.60 19.41
C LYS A 154 -9.84 7.35 20.86
N GLU A 155 -9.31 6.17 21.17
CA GLU A 155 -8.99 5.74 22.52
C GLU A 155 -7.64 6.25 23.03
N ASN A 156 -6.65 6.34 22.13
CA ASN A 156 -5.25 6.57 22.51
C ASN A 156 -4.75 8.00 22.26
N ALA A 157 -5.40 8.76 21.37
CA ALA A 157 -4.95 10.11 21.09
C ALA A 157 -5.48 11.15 22.07
N MET A 158 -4.67 12.15 22.34
CA MET A 158 -5.06 13.30 23.17
C MET A 158 -6.00 14.24 22.38
N PRO A 159 -6.79 15.08 23.04
CA PRO A 159 -7.62 16.09 22.36
C PRO A 159 -6.79 16.95 21.40
N LYS A 160 -7.25 17.08 20.14
CA LYS A 160 -6.56 17.80 19.05
C LYS A 160 -5.24 17.18 18.58
N GLU A 161 -4.87 16.00 19.07
CA GLU A 161 -3.70 15.25 18.57
C GLU A 161 -4.03 14.57 17.24
N ARG A 162 -3.07 14.56 16.31
CA ARG A 162 -3.17 13.81 15.04
C ARG A 162 -2.72 12.37 15.25
N LEU A 163 -3.28 11.43 14.45
CA LEU A 163 -2.92 10.02 14.50
C LEU A 163 -1.41 9.79 14.46
N GLY A 164 -0.70 10.44 13.53
CA GLY A 164 0.75 10.29 13.43
C GLY A 164 1.52 10.69 14.69
N LYS A 165 1.06 11.75 15.39
CA LYS A 165 1.68 12.15 16.67
C LYS A 165 1.40 11.15 17.80
N ALA A 166 0.18 10.60 17.83
CA ALA A 166 -0.16 9.55 18.80
C ALA A 166 0.70 8.29 18.56
N ILE A 167 0.91 7.90 17.29
CA ILE A 167 1.80 6.79 16.93
C ILE A 167 3.26 7.10 17.33
N ASP A 168 3.76 8.32 17.05
CA ASP A 168 5.13 8.71 17.40
C ASP A 168 5.37 8.69 18.93
N ARG A 169 4.33 9.01 19.71
CA ARG A 169 4.39 9.02 21.19
C ARG A 169 4.31 7.62 21.80
N LEU A 170 3.50 6.73 21.22
CA LEU A 170 3.22 5.40 21.80
C LEU A 170 4.04 4.27 21.17
N GLY A 171 4.63 4.51 20.01
CA GLY A 171 5.38 3.54 19.21
C GLY A 171 4.53 2.83 18.15
N ILE A 172 5.15 2.58 17.00
CA ILE A 172 4.49 1.90 15.89
C ILE A 172 4.25 0.42 16.21
N GLU A 173 5.15 -0.20 16.96
CA GLU A 173 5.04 -1.59 17.37
C GLU A 173 3.80 -1.82 18.24
N LYS A 174 3.55 -0.91 19.19
CA LYS A 174 2.33 -0.94 20.00
C LYS A 174 1.09 -0.75 19.13
N PHE A 175 1.12 0.21 18.22
CA PHE A 175 0.01 0.43 17.29
C PHE A 175 -0.30 -0.83 16.48
N GLU A 176 0.71 -1.44 15.85
CA GLU A 176 0.53 -2.65 15.04
C GLU A 176 0.00 -3.82 15.87
N HIS A 177 0.53 -4.01 17.08
CA HIS A 177 0.04 -5.05 18.00
C HIS A 177 -1.45 -4.88 18.33
N ASP A 178 -1.91 -3.64 18.51
CA ASP A 178 -3.29 -3.35 18.90
C ASP A 178 -4.28 -3.45 17.73
N VAL A 179 -3.83 -3.22 16.47
CA VAL A 179 -4.72 -3.18 15.30
C VAL A 179 -4.71 -4.45 14.44
N PHE A 180 -3.70 -5.30 14.54
CA PHE A 180 -3.66 -6.61 13.88
C PHE A 180 -4.22 -7.70 14.78
#